data_e32e6f49af7cb9bc2927fb3d82be2df4
#
_entry.id   e32e6f49af7cb9bc2927fb3d82be2df4
#
_cell.length_a   1.000
_cell.length_b   1.000
_cell.length_c   1.000
_cell.angle_alpha   90.00
_cell.angle_beta   90.00
_cell.angle_gamma   90.00
#
_symmetry.space_group_name_H-M   'P 1'
#
loop_
_entity.id
_entity.type
_entity.pdbx_description
1 polymer ?
#
loop_
_entity_poly.entity_id
_entity_poly.type
_entity_poly.pdbx_seq_one_letter_code
_entity_poly.pdbx_strand_id
1 'polypeptide(L)'
;MQFKRSIVVSCPVDKAFDYVSDWQNLKSFLSNILDITPISFVQYGPGAAFDTVFKVGGANIPTTLDVQEFVRDQRLILRSRHGLKVIGGWEFKPIGSGTSITFSLQYDLPPGLVRTAKDKELIEKDFSDAASQSLQLLKWVLESPTIRDRE
;
A
#
# COMPACT_ATOMS: atom_id res chain seq x y z
N MET A 1 7.46 14.27 1.38
CA MET A 1 6.39 14.09 0.38
C MET A 1 5.26 13.31 1.00
N GLN A 2 4.05 13.74 0.76
CA GLN A 2 2.86 13.14 1.39
C GLN A 2 1.67 13.26 0.45
N PHE A 3 0.88 12.18 0.32
CA PHE A 3 -0.41 12.26 -0.37
C PHE A 3 -1.41 11.27 0.21
N LYS A 4 -2.69 11.56 -0.04
CA LYS A 4 -3.82 10.70 0.31
C LYS A 4 -4.72 10.54 -0.89
N ARG A 5 -5.27 9.34 -1.06
CA ARG A 5 -6.27 9.03 -2.08
C ARG A 5 -7.33 8.13 -1.47
N SER A 6 -8.58 8.38 -1.83
CA SER A 6 -9.71 7.59 -1.31
C SER A 6 -10.51 7.01 -2.44
N ILE A 7 -11.12 5.85 -2.18
CA ILE A 7 -12.03 5.19 -3.11
C ILE A 7 -13.13 4.50 -2.33
N VAL A 8 -14.32 4.45 -2.91
CA VAL A 8 -15.45 3.69 -2.35
C VAL A 8 -15.63 2.42 -3.16
N VAL A 9 -15.70 1.29 -2.45
CA VAL A 9 -15.84 -0.01 -3.09
C VAL A 9 -17.11 -0.71 -2.59
N SER A 10 -17.77 -1.46 -3.48
CA SER A 10 -18.94 -2.28 -3.16
C SER A 10 -18.49 -3.63 -2.61
N CYS A 11 -17.92 -3.61 -1.41
CA CYS A 11 -17.36 -4.77 -0.74
C CYS A 11 -17.44 -4.54 0.77
N PRO A 12 -17.91 -5.53 1.56
CA PRO A 12 -17.96 -5.39 3.02
C PRO A 12 -16.58 -5.11 3.61
N VAL A 13 -16.53 -4.34 4.70
CA VAL A 13 -15.27 -3.87 5.31
C VAL A 13 -14.37 -5.02 5.75
N ASP A 14 -14.93 -6.09 6.30
CA ASP A 14 -14.15 -7.25 6.75
C ASP A 14 -13.43 -7.93 5.58
N LYS A 15 -14.09 -8.07 4.45
CA LYS A 15 -13.51 -8.69 3.25
C LYS A 15 -12.47 -7.78 2.60
N ALA A 16 -12.74 -6.48 2.56
CA ALA A 16 -11.78 -5.51 2.03
C ALA A 16 -10.51 -5.50 2.88
N PHE A 17 -10.67 -5.47 4.21
CA PHE A 17 -9.53 -5.49 5.13
C PHE A 17 -8.74 -6.79 5.02
N ASP A 18 -9.40 -7.95 4.98
CA ASP A 18 -8.74 -9.25 4.84
C ASP A 18 -7.88 -9.32 3.58
N TYR A 19 -8.40 -8.79 2.47
CA TYR A 19 -7.65 -8.81 1.22
C TYR A 19 -6.42 -7.90 1.27
N VAL A 20 -6.58 -6.66 1.72
CA VAL A 20 -5.49 -5.68 1.77
C VAL A 20 -4.42 -6.06 2.79
N SER A 21 -4.81 -6.65 3.91
CA SER A 21 -3.87 -7.01 4.98
C SER A 21 -3.08 -8.29 4.69
N ASP A 22 -3.42 -9.02 3.66
CA ASP A 22 -2.68 -10.22 3.25
C ASP A 22 -1.53 -9.80 2.33
N TRP A 23 -0.28 -9.96 2.82
CA TRP A 23 0.91 -9.55 2.08
C TRP A 23 1.02 -10.21 0.71
N GLN A 24 0.45 -11.41 0.53
CA GLN A 24 0.47 -12.12 -0.75
C GLN A 24 -0.32 -11.39 -1.83
N ASN A 25 -1.25 -10.55 -1.45
CA ASN A 25 -2.09 -9.78 -2.38
C ASN A 25 -1.49 -8.43 -2.76
N LEU A 26 -0.51 -7.92 -2.01
CA LEU A 26 0.00 -6.56 -2.22
C LEU A 26 0.56 -6.34 -3.61
N LYS A 27 1.29 -7.30 -4.16
CA LYS A 27 1.83 -7.19 -5.53
C LYS A 27 0.75 -7.14 -6.60
N SER A 28 -0.44 -7.65 -6.30
CA SER A 28 -1.54 -7.69 -7.27
C SER A 28 -2.12 -6.31 -7.54
N PHE A 29 -1.96 -5.36 -6.62
CA PHE A 29 -2.51 -4.02 -6.82
C PHE A 29 -1.51 -2.88 -6.58
N LEU A 30 -0.39 -3.10 -5.90
CA LEU A 30 0.65 -2.06 -5.71
C LEU A 30 1.69 -2.17 -6.83
N SER A 31 1.61 -1.26 -7.79
CA SER A 31 2.43 -1.34 -9.01
C SER A 31 3.90 -0.98 -8.79
N ASN A 32 4.23 -0.23 -7.74
CA ASN A 32 5.60 0.19 -7.46
C ASN A 32 6.33 -0.73 -6.47
N ILE A 33 5.71 -1.81 -6.03
CA ILE A 33 6.37 -2.87 -5.26
C ILE A 33 6.65 -4.03 -6.20
N LEU A 34 7.94 -4.31 -6.42
CA LEU A 34 8.37 -5.37 -7.35
C LEU A 34 8.46 -6.73 -6.67
N ASP A 35 8.73 -6.75 -5.37
CA ASP A 35 8.85 -7.98 -4.62
C ASP A 35 8.51 -7.75 -3.15
N ILE A 36 8.01 -8.81 -2.48
CA ILE A 36 7.70 -8.80 -1.05
C ILE A 36 7.90 -10.20 -0.49
N THR A 37 8.64 -10.31 0.62
CA THR A 37 8.94 -11.57 1.29
C THR A 37 8.86 -11.38 2.80
N PRO A 38 8.07 -12.19 3.53
CA PRO A 38 8.04 -12.10 4.99
C PRO A 38 9.40 -12.51 5.58
N ILE A 39 9.86 -11.75 6.59
CA ILE A 39 11.11 -12.01 7.29
C ILE A 39 10.89 -12.26 8.78
N SER A 40 9.65 -12.24 9.23
CA SER A 40 9.27 -12.50 10.62
C SER A 40 8.53 -13.82 10.73
N PHE A 41 8.52 -14.40 11.93
CA PHE A 41 7.73 -15.59 12.21
C PHE A 41 6.23 -15.32 12.04
N VAL A 42 5.78 -14.17 12.57
CA VAL A 42 4.41 -13.70 12.37
C VAL A 42 4.33 -13.04 11.00
N GLN A 43 3.44 -13.50 10.13
CA GLN A 43 3.30 -12.98 8.77
C GLN A 43 2.08 -12.07 8.58
N TYR A 44 1.20 -12.00 9.58
CA TYR A 44 -0.01 -11.19 9.55
C TYR A 44 -0.14 -10.44 10.87
N GLY A 45 -0.53 -9.16 10.79
CA GLY A 45 -0.80 -8.36 11.98
C GLY A 45 0.44 -7.84 12.69
N PRO A 46 0.30 -7.46 13.96
CA PRO A 46 1.41 -6.87 14.73
C PRO A 46 2.60 -7.81 14.82
N GLY A 47 3.78 -7.28 14.63
CA GLY A 47 5.03 -8.05 14.63
C GLY A 47 5.45 -8.59 13.28
N ALA A 48 4.61 -8.46 12.25
CA ALA A 48 4.96 -8.88 10.90
C ALA A 48 5.96 -7.88 10.28
N ALA A 49 6.92 -8.41 9.52
CA ALA A 49 7.92 -7.62 8.82
C ALA A 49 8.21 -8.25 7.46
N PHE A 50 8.56 -7.42 6.49
CA PHE A 50 8.73 -7.84 5.10
C PHE A 50 9.92 -7.16 4.47
N ASP A 51 10.71 -7.94 3.71
CA ASP A 51 11.65 -7.38 2.74
C ASP A 51 10.90 -7.11 1.44
N THR A 52 11.06 -5.91 0.92
CA THR A 52 10.41 -5.46 -0.31
C THR A 52 11.43 -4.82 -1.23
N VAL A 53 11.03 -4.64 -2.49
CA VAL A 53 11.78 -3.84 -3.46
C VAL A 53 10.83 -2.82 -4.06
N PHE A 54 11.12 -1.55 -3.84
CA PHE A 54 10.36 -0.44 -4.42
C PHE A 54 11.01 0.02 -5.72
N LYS A 55 10.18 0.29 -6.70
CA LYS A 55 10.62 0.95 -7.95
C LYS A 55 10.38 2.45 -7.82
N VAL A 56 11.46 3.23 -7.82
CA VAL A 56 11.40 4.69 -7.63
C VAL A 56 12.32 5.36 -8.64
N GLY A 57 11.74 6.13 -9.57
CA GLY A 57 12.52 6.90 -10.53
C GLY A 57 13.50 6.07 -11.37
N GLY A 58 13.12 4.85 -11.73
CA GLY A 58 13.97 3.93 -12.47
C GLY A 58 14.94 3.14 -11.61
N ALA A 59 15.05 3.43 -10.32
CA ALA A 59 15.87 2.68 -9.38
C ALA A 59 15.03 1.64 -8.64
N ASN A 60 15.66 0.51 -8.31
CA ASN A 60 15.07 -0.53 -7.47
C ASN A 60 15.68 -0.39 -6.08
N ILE A 61 14.86 -0.08 -5.08
CA ILE A 61 15.33 0.20 -3.71
C ILE A 61 14.84 -0.90 -2.77
N PRO A 62 15.74 -1.78 -2.31
CA PRO A 62 15.39 -2.75 -1.27
C PRO A 62 14.97 -2.01 0.01
N THR A 63 13.82 -2.39 0.56
CA THR A 63 13.23 -1.71 1.70
C THR A 63 12.60 -2.71 2.63
N THR A 64 12.92 -2.61 3.92
CA THR A 64 12.32 -3.46 4.95
C THR A 64 11.19 -2.72 5.62
N LEU A 65 10.01 -3.31 5.63
CA LEU A 65 8.81 -2.74 6.22
C LEU A 65 8.38 -3.51 7.46
N ASP A 66 8.00 -2.77 8.49
CA ASP A 66 7.37 -3.32 9.69
C ASP A 66 5.89 -2.92 9.74
N VAL A 67 5.04 -3.81 10.24
CA VAL A 67 3.66 -3.44 10.55
C VAL A 67 3.70 -2.58 11.81
N GLN A 68 3.42 -1.30 11.66
CA GLN A 68 3.42 -0.34 12.77
C GLN A 68 2.08 -0.32 13.50
N GLU A 69 0.98 -0.42 12.76
CA GLU A 69 -0.36 -0.39 13.33
C GLU A 69 -1.25 -1.35 12.57
N PHE A 70 -2.01 -2.15 13.31
CA PHE A 70 -2.95 -3.11 12.76
C PHE A 70 -4.18 -3.11 13.65
N VAL A 71 -5.26 -2.49 13.17
CA VAL A 71 -6.56 -2.47 13.86
C VAL A 71 -7.57 -3.07 12.91
N ARG A 72 -8.10 -4.22 13.28
CA ARG A 72 -9.02 -5.01 12.46
C ARG A 72 -10.14 -4.15 11.89
N ASP A 73 -10.36 -4.24 10.57
CA ASP A 73 -11.39 -3.54 9.81
C ASP A 73 -11.28 -2.02 9.85
N GLN A 74 -10.19 -1.46 10.39
CA GLN A 74 -10.01 -0.01 10.53
C GLN A 74 -8.73 0.51 9.89
N ARG A 75 -7.57 -0.04 10.26
CA ARG A 75 -6.29 0.52 9.82
C ARG A 75 -5.21 -0.53 9.70
N LEU A 76 -4.38 -0.35 8.68
CA LEU A 76 -3.12 -1.06 8.51
C LEU A 76 -2.06 -0.05 8.12
N ILE A 77 -1.03 0.13 8.94
CA ILE A 77 0.05 1.08 8.68
C ILE A 77 1.38 0.34 8.71
N LEU A 78 2.19 0.56 7.67
CA LEU A 78 3.52 0.01 7.50
C LEU A 78 4.54 1.14 7.53
N ARG A 79 5.69 0.87 8.16
CA ARG A 79 6.79 1.84 8.25
C ARG A 79 8.10 1.14 7.90
N SER A 80 8.95 1.83 7.12
CA SER A 80 10.24 1.28 6.75
C SER A 80 11.22 1.32 7.92
N ARG A 81 12.04 0.27 8.01
CA ARG A 81 13.15 0.14 8.93
C ARG A 81 14.46 0.45 8.22
N HIS A 82 14.60 0.01 6.99
CA HIS A 82 15.75 0.21 6.12
C HIS A 82 15.28 0.48 4.71
N GLY A 83 16.12 1.15 3.92
CA GLY A 83 15.85 1.44 2.53
C GLY A 83 15.14 2.78 2.33
N LEU A 84 14.14 2.80 1.48
CA LEU A 84 13.34 4.00 1.24
C LEU A 84 12.65 4.43 2.54
N LYS A 85 12.79 5.70 2.94
CA LYS A 85 12.05 6.22 4.09
C LYS A 85 10.59 6.37 3.70
N VAL A 86 9.74 5.51 4.25
CA VAL A 86 8.32 5.49 3.88
C VAL A 86 7.46 5.08 5.07
N ILE A 87 6.33 5.74 5.22
CA ILE A 87 5.20 5.32 6.04
C ILE A 87 4.00 5.32 5.12
N GLY A 88 3.33 4.19 5.02
CA GLY A 88 2.16 4.07 4.18
C GLY A 88 1.12 3.20 4.83
N GLY A 89 -0.14 3.42 4.47
CA GLY A 89 -1.19 2.60 5.04
C GLY A 89 -2.55 2.85 4.47
N TRP A 90 -3.47 2.05 4.95
CA TRP A 90 -4.87 2.09 4.53
C TRP A 90 -5.77 2.26 5.74
N GLU A 91 -6.78 3.12 5.58
CA GLU A 91 -7.86 3.26 6.54
C GLU A 91 -9.17 2.82 5.88
N PHE A 92 -9.99 2.11 6.64
CA PHE A 92 -11.23 1.51 6.16
C PHE A 92 -12.39 2.05 6.99
N LYS A 93 -13.46 2.49 6.30
CA LYS A 93 -14.70 2.92 6.95
C LYS A 93 -15.88 2.28 6.23
N PRO A 94 -16.78 1.58 6.96
CA PRO A 94 -18.00 1.08 6.33
C PRO A 94 -18.88 2.24 5.88
N ILE A 95 -19.41 2.14 4.67
CA ILE A 95 -20.39 3.10 4.11
C ILE A 95 -21.53 2.26 3.54
N GLY A 96 -22.67 2.21 4.24
CA GLY A 96 -23.75 1.31 3.86
C GLY A 96 -23.25 -0.13 3.86
N SER A 97 -23.42 -0.84 2.75
CA SER A 97 -22.92 -2.20 2.56
C SER A 97 -21.52 -2.24 1.96
N GLY A 98 -20.96 -1.08 1.62
CA GLY A 98 -19.63 -0.97 1.03
C GLY A 98 -18.59 -0.42 2.00
N THR A 99 -17.45 -0.02 1.45
CA THR A 99 -16.30 0.46 2.24
C THR A 99 -15.65 1.65 1.57
N SER A 100 -15.32 2.67 2.36
CA SER A 100 -14.43 3.74 1.94
C SER A 100 -13.02 3.36 2.36
N ILE A 101 -12.09 3.32 1.38
CA ILE A 101 -10.69 2.99 1.62
C ILE A 101 -9.86 4.23 1.34
N THR A 102 -9.06 4.65 2.31
CA THR A 102 -8.14 5.78 2.16
C THR A 102 -6.71 5.26 2.24
N PHE A 103 -5.95 5.46 1.16
CA PHE A 103 -4.52 5.16 1.10
C PHE A 103 -3.74 6.43 1.36
N SER A 104 -2.79 6.37 2.29
CA SER A 104 -1.89 7.47 2.63
C SER A 104 -0.46 7.02 2.45
N LEU A 105 0.38 7.91 1.92
CA LEU A 105 1.80 7.64 1.78
C LEU A 105 2.60 8.89 2.13
N GLN A 106 3.61 8.71 2.98
CA GLN A 106 4.60 9.72 3.30
C GLN A 106 5.98 9.12 3.04
N TYR A 107 6.80 9.80 2.26
CA TYR A 107 8.11 9.28 1.89
C TYR A 107 9.11 10.40 1.69
N ASP A 108 10.41 10.05 1.85
CA ASP A 108 11.54 10.92 1.54
C ASP A 108 12.36 10.26 0.44
N LEU A 109 12.68 11.03 -0.60
CA LEU A 109 13.47 10.52 -1.71
C LEU A 109 14.95 10.45 -1.35
N PRO A 110 15.66 9.36 -1.72
CA PRO A 110 17.10 9.30 -1.54
C PRO A 110 17.81 10.45 -2.25
N PRO A 111 18.83 11.07 -1.62
CA PRO A 111 19.50 12.24 -2.21
C PRO A 111 20.07 12.05 -3.62
N GLY A 112 20.47 10.82 -3.95
CA GLY A 112 21.05 10.52 -5.27
C GLY A 112 20.05 10.43 -6.41
N LEU A 113 18.74 10.34 -6.11
CA LEU A 113 17.70 10.23 -7.13
C LEU A 113 17.17 11.56 -7.63
N VAL A 114 17.34 12.62 -6.84
CA VAL A 114 16.81 13.95 -7.18
C VAL A 114 17.98 14.89 -7.40
N ARG A 115 18.25 15.23 -8.67
CA ARG A 115 19.31 16.16 -9.05
C ARG A 115 18.76 17.54 -9.42
N THR A 116 17.52 17.59 -9.91
CA THR A 116 16.86 18.81 -10.34
C THR A 116 15.43 18.85 -9.79
N ALA A 117 14.84 20.06 -9.82
CA ALA A 117 13.42 20.21 -9.45
C ALA A 117 12.51 19.39 -10.38
N LYS A 118 12.90 19.25 -11.65
CA LYS A 118 12.14 18.47 -12.62
C LYS A 118 12.17 16.98 -12.30
N ASP A 119 13.32 16.45 -11.86
CA ASP A 119 13.43 15.04 -11.43
C ASP A 119 12.46 14.75 -10.29
N LYS A 120 12.44 15.65 -9.29
CA LYS A 120 11.55 15.52 -8.13
C LYS A 120 10.09 15.51 -8.58
N GLU A 121 9.73 16.44 -9.46
CA GLU A 121 8.37 16.57 -9.98
C GLU A 121 7.91 15.31 -10.71
N LEU A 122 8.78 14.72 -11.55
CA LEU A 122 8.48 13.50 -12.29
C LEU A 122 8.30 12.30 -11.36
N ILE A 123 9.15 12.16 -10.34
CA ILE A 123 9.06 11.05 -9.38
C ILE A 123 7.78 11.19 -8.56
N GLU A 124 7.44 12.40 -8.11
CA GLU A 124 6.21 12.65 -7.38
C GLU A 124 4.97 12.30 -8.21
N LYS A 125 4.99 12.66 -9.48
CA LYS A 125 3.91 12.32 -10.41
C LYS A 125 3.79 10.81 -10.57
N ASP A 126 4.90 10.09 -10.72
CA ASP A 126 4.90 8.64 -10.85
C ASP A 126 4.30 7.97 -9.60
N PHE A 127 4.65 8.42 -8.40
CA PHE A 127 4.07 7.90 -7.17
C PHE A 127 2.56 8.17 -7.09
N SER A 128 2.15 9.38 -7.44
CA SER A 128 0.73 9.76 -7.42
C SER A 128 -0.08 8.94 -8.43
N ASP A 129 0.44 8.79 -9.63
CA ASP A 129 -0.21 7.99 -10.69
C ASP A 129 -0.29 6.51 -10.28
N ALA A 130 0.79 5.98 -9.70
CA ALA A 130 0.82 4.60 -9.22
C ALA A 130 -0.21 4.37 -8.10
N ALA A 131 -0.36 5.32 -7.19
CA ALA A 131 -1.35 5.22 -6.11
C ALA A 131 -2.77 5.21 -6.67
N SER A 132 -3.09 6.10 -7.60
CA SER A 132 -4.40 6.14 -8.23
C SER A 132 -4.70 4.86 -8.98
N GLN A 133 -3.74 4.35 -9.74
CA GLN A 133 -3.88 3.10 -10.47
C GLN A 133 -4.07 1.92 -9.52
N SER A 134 -3.31 1.88 -8.43
CA SER A 134 -3.40 0.82 -7.42
C SER A 134 -4.80 0.77 -6.80
N LEU A 135 -5.38 1.93 -6.48
CA LEU A 135 -6.74 1.97 -5.92
C LEU A 135 -7.79 1.52 -6.93
N GLN A 136 -7.64 1.85 -8.21
CA GLN A 136 -8.55 1.37 -9.25
C GLN A 136 -8.48 -0.15 -9.41
N LEU A 137 -7.27 -0.72 -9.40
CA LEU A 137 -7.09 -2.16 -9.45
C LEU A 137 -7.68 -2.83 -8.21
N LEU A 138 -7.46 -2.26 -7.05
CA LEU A 138 -8.01 -2.76 -5.80
C LEU A 138 -9.53 -2.77 -5.83
N LYS A 139 -10.14 -1.68 -6.31
CA LYS A 139 -11.60 -1.59 -6.47
C LYS A 139 -12.11 -2.70 -7.37
N TRP A 140 -11.48 -2.89 -8.51
CA TRP A 140 -11.88 -3.93 -9.47
C TRP A 140 -11.84 -5.31 -8.84
N VAL A 141 -10.76 -5.63 -8.12
CA VAL A 141 -10.59 -6.93 -7.45
C VAL A 141 -11.64 -7.11 -6.34
N LEU A 142 -11.79 -6.10 -5.47
CA LEU A 142 -12.70 -6.20 -4.32
C LEU A 142 -14.17 -6.27 -4.73
N GLU A 143 -14.53 -5.70 -5.86
CA GLU A 143 -15.90 -5.76 -6.37
C GLU A 143 -16.17 -7.01 -7.20
N SER A 144 -15.16 -7.85 -7.43
CA SER A 144 -15.37 -9.12 -8.14
C SER A 144 -16.19 -10.08 -7.28
N PRO A 145 -17.06 -10.93 -7.89
CA PRO A 145 -17.85 -11.88 -7.12
C PRO A 145 -17.01 -12.82 -6.26
N THR A 146 -15.80 -13.15 -6.71
CA THR A 146 -14.88 -14.03 -5.98
C THR A 146 -14.53 -13.49 -4.59
N ILE A 147 -14.36 -12.18 -4.46
CA ILE A 147 -13.99 -11.54 -3.19
C ILE A 147 -15.23 -11.04 -2.46
N ARG A 148 -16.11 -10.29 -3.16
CA ARG A 148 -17.28 -9.64 -2.56
C ARG A 148 -18.24 -10.63 -1.93
N ASP A 149 -18.48 -11.78 -2.58
CA ASP A 149 -19.45 -12.79 -2.17
C ASP A 149 -18.82 -13.94 -1.37
N ARG A 150 -17.54 -13.83 -1.01
CA ARG A 150 -16.84 -14.84 -0.21
C ARG A 150 -17.42 -14.88 1.20
N GLU A 151 -17.74 -16.09 1.67
CA GLU A 151 -18.23 -16.32 3.04
C GLU A 151 -17.11 -16.33 4.08
#